data_b66350a93afdeb5b2dff7120e779b475
#
_entry.id   b66350a93afdeb5b2dff7120e779b475
#
_cell.length_a   1.000
_cell.length_b   1.000
_cell.length_c   1.000
_cell.angle_alpha   90.00
_cell.angle_beta   90.00
_cell.angle_gamma   90.00
#
_symmetry.space_group_name_H-M   'P 1'
#
loop_
_entity.id
_entity.type
_entity.pdbx_description
1 polymer ?
#
loop_
_entity_poly.entity_id
_entity_poly.type
_entity_poly.pdbx_seq_one_letter_code
_entity_poly.pdbx_strand_id
1 'polypeptide(L)'
;LNAIYPVAMEEVRHNTQKEKRIIDTLEPLMNQHRLVVDYTAIKKDIDGGLTDPKSLYYSLLYQLTHITSERGSLVHDDRLDVLAMGVQYWNDYGILKQDSNDALAIFKGRQVKDELRRRAGVFKAMNGGNKGMKSSLSRLKSYNR
;
A
#
# COMPACT_ATOMS: atom_id res chain seq x y z
N LEU A 1 38.60 7.13 9.26
CA LEU A 1 38.31 5.76 8.88
C LEU A 1 37.14 5.80 7.92
N ASN A 2 37.44 5.90 6.60
CA ASN A 2 36.43 5.80 5.54
C ASN A 2 36.13 4.31 5.33
N ALA A 3 35.06 3.82 5.90
CA ALA A 3 34.51 2.53 5.55
C ALA A 3 33.98 2.64 4.11
N ILE A 4 34.75 2.15 3.14
CA ILE A 4 34.32 2.00 1.76
C ILE A 4 33.40 0.78 1.77
N TYR A 5 32.08 0.98 1.78
CA TYR A 5 31.14 -0.11 1.53
C TYR A 5 31.22 -0.44 0.04
N PRO A 6 31.52 -1.70 -0.33
CA PRO A 6 31.47 -2.12 -1.71
C PRO A 6 30.01 -2.09 -2.18
N VAL A 7 29.64 -1.04 -2.88
CA VAL A 7 28.33 -0.95 -3.53
C VAL A 7 28.50 -1.54 -4.93
N ALA A 8 27.88 -2.67 -5.19
CA ALA A 8 27.75 -3.19 -6.55
C ALA A 8 26.78 -2.28 -7.31
N MET A 9 27.29 -1.53 -8.28
CA MET A 9 26.48 -0.73 -9.17
C MET A 9 26.31 -1.46 -10.50
N GLU A 10 25.06 -1.67 -10.91
CA GLU A 10 24.72 -2.23 -12.20
C GLU A 10 24.12 -1.14 -13.07
N GLU A 11 24.65 -0.98 -14.28
CA GLU A 11 24.11 -0.02 -15.24
C GLU A 11 22.94 -0.64 -16.00
N VAL A 12 21.77 -0.02 -15.87
CA VAL A 12 20.56 -0.44 -16.61
C VAL A 12 20.36 0.50 -17.80
N ARG A 13 20.44 -0.05 -19.02
CA ARG A 13 20.22 0.70 -20.26
C ARG A 13 18.90 0.26 -20.89
N HIS A 14 18.07 1.25 -21.24
CA HIS A 14 16.80 1.03 -21.92
C HIS A 14 16.81 1.66 -23.31
N ASN A 15 16.45 0.86 -24.32
CA ASN A 15 16.36 1.32 -25.73
C ASN A 15 14.90 1.55 -26.18
N THR A 16 13.93 1.33 -25.30
CA THR A 16 12.50 1.49 -25.58
C THR A 16 11.98 2.82 -25.10
N GLN A 17 10.85 3.27 -25.66
CA GLN A 17 10.17 4.46 -25.18
C GLN A 17 9.84 4.30 -23.70
N LYS A 18 10.17 5.34 -22.91
CA LYS A 18 10.11 5.33 -21.44
C LYS A 18 8.70 5.04 -20.94
N GLU A 19 7.71 5.79 -21.41
CA GLU A 19 6.33 5.69 -20.99
C GLU A 19 5.75 4.29 -21.27
N LYS A 20 6.01 3.79 -22.47
CA LYS A 20 5.58 2.44 -22.84
C LYS A 20 6.21 1.37 -21.94
N ARG A 21 7.52 1.48 -21.68
CA ARG A 21 8.22 0.55 -20.78
C ARG A 21 7.62 0.56 -19.37
N ILE A 22 7.31 1.75 -18.82
CA ILE A 22 6.71 1.90 -17.51
C ILE A 22 5.34 1.20 -17.49
N ILE A 23 4.49 1.46 -18.47
CA ILE A 23 3.16 0.85 -18.57
C ILE A 23 3.28 -0.67 -18.70
N ASP A 24 4.06 -1.17 -19.65
CA ASP A 24 4.24 -2.60 -19.91
C ASP A 24 4.79 -3.35 -18.66
N THR A 25 5.53 -2.66 -17.80
CA THR A 25 6.06 -3.23 -16.57
C THR A 25 5.04 -3.24 -15.43
N LEU A 26 4.30 -2.15 -15.24
CA LEU A 26 3.43 -1.98 -14.07
C LEU A 26 2.02 -2.52 -14.28
N GLU A 27 1.45 -2.36 -15.48
CA GLU A 27 0.07 -2.76 -15.76
C GLU A 27 -0.22 -4.24 -15.47
N PRO A 28 0.62 -5.22 -15.87
CA PRO A 28 0.37 -6.62 -15.56
C PRO A 28 0.32 -6.90 -14.05
N LEU A 29 1.16 -6.23 -13.27
CA LEU A 29 1.20 -6.42 -11.82
C LEU A 29 0.00 -5.78 -11.12
N MET A 30 -0.45 -4.62 -11.61
CA MET A 30 -1.63 -3.95 -11.10
C MET A 30 -2.88 -4.78 -11.39
N ASN A 31 -3.03 -5.29 -12.62
CA ASN A 31 -4.14 -6.14 -13.02
C ASN A 31 -4.20 -7.46 -12.26
N GLN A 32 -3.04 -7.99 -11.86
CA GLN A 32 -2.92 -9.19 -11.03
C GLN A 32 -3.02 -8.90 -9.52
N HIS A 33 -3.22 -7.64 -9.12
CA HIS A 33 -3.23 -7.20 -7.72
C HIS A 33 -1.95 -7.55 -6.94
N ARG A 34 -0.82 -7.59 -7.63
CA ARG A 34 0.49 -7.91 -7.05
C ARG A 34 1.23 -6.69 -6.52
N LEU A 35 0.82 -5.49 -6.95
CA LEU A 35 1.34 -4.23 -6.43
C LEU A 35 0.52 -3.83 -5.19
N VAL A 36 1.14 -3.92 -4.03
CA VAL A 36 0.53 -3.53 -2.75
C VAL A 36 1.25 -2.30 -2.23
N VAL A 37 0.51 -1.24 -1.97
CA VAL A 37 1.06 0.01 -1.45
C VAL A 37 0.53 0.24 -0.03
N ASP A 38 1.41 0.65 0.88
CA ASP A 38 1.01 1.00 2.24
C ASP A 38 0.15 2.26 2.24
N TYR A 39 -0.97 2.23 2.97
CA TYR A 39 -1.89 3.36 3.05
C TYR A 39 -1.22 4.63 3.58
N THR A 40 -0.29 4.50 4.52
CA THR A 40 0.41 5.66 5.10
C THR A 40 1.35 6.31 4.10
N ALA A 41 1.94 5.53 3.19
CA ALA A 41 2.76 6.04 2.09
C ALA A 41 1.90 6.81 1.08
N ILE A 42 0.74 6.26 0.69
CA ILE A 42 -0.21 6.94 -0.21
C ILE A 42 -0.69 8.25 0.42
N LYS A 43 -1.07 8.22 1.70
CA LYS A 43 -1.54 9.43 2.39
C LYS A 43 -0.48 10.51 2.40
N LYS A 44 0.77 10.20 2.74
CA LYS A 44 1.87 11.17 2.71
C LYS A 44 2.14 11.72 1.31
N ASP A 45 2.04 10.89 0.29
CA ASP A 45 2.21 11.30 -1.11
C ASP A 45 1.13 12.29 -1.55
N ILE A 46 -0.13 12.04 -1.17
CA ILE A 46 -1.27 12.94 -1.44
C ILE A 46 -1.16 14.23 -0.64
N ASP A 47 -0.92 14.13 0.68
CA ASP A 47 -0.83 15.29 1.57
C ASP A 47 0.30 16.23 1.12
N GLY A 48 1.44 15.69 0.68
CA GLY A 48 2.53 16.43 0.07
C GLY A 48 2.12 17.18 -1.20
N GLY A 49 1.31 16.56 -2.06
CA GLY A 49 0.77 17.16 -3.28
C GLY A 49 -0.29 18.25 -3.04
N LEU A 50 -1.05 18.15 -1.96
CA LEU A 50 -2.07 19.14 -1.61
C LEU A 50 -1.48 20.42 -1.01
N THR A 51 -0.29 20.36 -0.43
CA THR A 51 0.35 21.51 0.22
C THR A 51 0.84 22.54 -0.80
N ASP A 52 1.32 22.10 -1.97
CA ASP A 52 1.74 22.95 -3.07
C ASP A 52 1.27 22.36 -4.40
N PRO A 53 0.48 23.11 -5.23
CA PRO A 53 0.01 22.63 -6.52
C PRO A 53 1.12 22.13 -7.46
N LYS A 54 2.33 22.66 -7.35
CA LYS A 54 3.48 22.20 -8.13
C LYS A 54 3.99 20.84 -7.66
N SER A 55 3.86 20.54 -6.38
CA SER A 55 4.30 19.26 -5.81
C SER A 55 3.38 18.10 -6.18
N LEU A 56 2.15 18.39 -6.62
CA LEU A 56 1.22 17.36 -7.10
C LEU A 56 1.79 16.56 -8.27
N TYR A 57 2.45 17.22 -9.22
CA TYR A 57 3.06 16.56 -10.37
C TYR A 57 4.21 15.61 -10.01
N TYR A 58 4.79 15.77 -8.82
CA TYR A 58 5.81 14.87 -8.28
C TYR A 58 5.20 13.71 -7.48
N SER A 59 3.90 13.73 -7.18
CA SER A 59 3.24 12.63 -6.48
C SER A 59 3.26 11.35 -7.32
N LEU A 60 3.66 10.24 -6.71
CA LEU A 60 3.67 8.93 -7.36
C LEU A 60 2.28 8.53 -7.83
N LEU A 61 1.26 8.79 -7.00
CA LEU A 61 -0.12 8.45 -7.33
C LEU A 61 -0.62 9.28 -8.50
N TYR A 62 -0.27 10.59 -8.56
CA TYR A 62 -0.58 11.43 -9.71
C TYR A 62 0.06 10.88 -10.97
N GLN A 63 1.36 10.58 -10.94
CA GLN A 63 2.09 10.04 -12.08
C GLN A 63 1.49 8.71 -12.57
N LEU A 64 1.15 7.82 -11.63
CA LEU A 64 0.56 6.51 -11.93
C LEU A 64 -0.82 6.61 -12.61
N THR A 65 -1.63 7.61 -12.24
CA THR A 65 -2.99 7.77 -12.77
C THR A 65 -3.05 8.59 -14.06
N HIS A 66 -1.99 9.34 -14.40
CA HIS A 66 -1.96 10.24 -15.56
C HIS A 66 -0.98 9.80 -16.66
N ILE A 67 -0.21 8.73 -16.45
CA ILE A 67 0.67 8.21 -17.49
C ILE A 67 -0.14 7.66 -18.66
N THR A 68 0.27 8.01 -19.88
CA THR A 68 -0.26 7.45 -21.13
C THR A 68 0.88 6.93 -21.99
N SER A 69 0.56 6.17 -23.03
CA SER A 69 1.54 5.66 -23.99
C SER A 69 2.16 6.75 -24.87
N GLU A 70 1.68 7.99 -24.78
CA GLU A 70 2.20 9.11 -25.55
C GLU A 70 3.51 9.62 -24.93
N ARG A 71 4.46 9.97 -25.79
CA ARG A 71 5.75 10.49 -25.35
C ARG A 71 5.58 11.84 -24.65
N GLY A 72 6.14 11.98 -23.45
CA GLY A 72 6.06 13.20 -22.66
C GLY A 72 4.68 13.43 -22.03
N SER A 73 3.90 12.38 -21.81
CA SER A 73 2.58 12.47 -21.17
C SER A 73 2.63 13.02 -19.75
N LEU A 74 3.76 12.88 -19.07
CA LEU A 74 4.00 13.43 -17.74
C LEU A 74 5.10 14.49 -17.77
N VAL A 75 4.91 15.59 -17.05
CA VAL A 75 5.95 16.62 -16.85
C VAL A 75 7.08 16.09 -15.96
N HIS A 76 6.71 15.30 -14.95
CA HIS A 76 7.62 14.60 -14.04
C HIS A 76 7.18 13.15 -13.95
N ASP A 77 8.09 12.23 -14.18
CA ASP A 77 7.84 10.79 -14.19
C ASP A 77 8.87 10.01 -13.35
N ASP A 78 9.76 10.72 -12.66
CA ASP A 78 10.92 10.15 -11.98
C ASP A 78 10.55 9.07 -10.96
N ARG A 79 9.51 9.30 -10.15
CA ARG A 79 9.10 8.35 -9.12
C ARG A 79 8.50 7.09 -9.73
N LEU A 80 7.71 7.27 -10.79
CA LEU A 80 7.08 6.17 -11.48
C LEU A 80 8.11 5.33 -12.25
N ASP A 81 9.11 6.00 -12.83
CA ASP A 81 10.21 5.33 -13.52
C ASP A 81 11.06 4.48 -12.56
N VAL A 82 11.40 5.03 -11.39
CA VAL A 82 12.12 4.28 -10.36
C VAL A 82 11.31 3.08 -9.88
N LEU A 83 9.99 3.22 -9.69
CA LEU A 83 9.12 2.11 -9.34
C LEU A 83 9.15 1.03 -10.42
N ALA A 84 9.02 1.40 -11.70
CA ALA A 84 9.04 0.47 -12.81
C ALA A 84 10.38 -0.26 -12.91
N MET A 85 11.51 0.46 -12.75
CA MET A 85 12.84 -0.16 -12.74
C MET A 85 13.00 -1.17 -11.58
N GLY A 86 12.55 -0.82 -10.38
CA GLY A 86 12.59 -1.73 -9.23
C GLY A 86 11.74 -2.99 -9.46
N VAL A 87 10.55 -2.83 -10.02
CA VAL A 87 9.66 -3.94 -10.38
C VAL A 87 10.28 -4.83 -11.44
N GLN A 88 10.85 -4.25 -12.50
CA GLN A 88 11.53 -5.00 -13.55
C GLN A 88 12.70 -5.80 -12.97
N TYR A 89 13.52 -5.19 -12.13
CA TYR A 89 14.63 -5.86 -11.47
C TYR A 89 14.16 -7.09 -10.68
N TRP A 90 13.15 -6.95 -9.83
CA TRP A 90 12.62 -8.06 -9.05
C TRP A 90 11.97 -9.15 -9.91
N ASN A 91 11.36 -8.77 -11.02
CA ASN A 91 10.80 -9.74 -11.96
C ASN A 91 11.89 -10.55 -12.67
N ASP A 92 12.96 -9.89 -13.10
CA ASP A 92 14.07 -10.51 -13.81
C ASP A 92 14.86 -11.47 -12.91
N TYR A 93 15.06 -11.11 -11.65
CA TYR A 93 15.68 -11.99 -10.64
C TYR A 93 14.74 -13.09 -10.11
N GLY A 94 13.53 -13.20 -10.63
CA GLY A 94 12.58 -14.26 -10.28
C GLY A 94 11.97 -14.15 -8.89
N ILE A 95 12.28 -13.10 -8.12
CA ILE A 95 11.75 -12.87 -6.77
C ILE A 95 10.23 -12.77 -6.80
N LEU A 96 9.66 -12.12 -7.80
CA LEU A 96 8.21 -11.99 -7.97
C LEU A 96 7.50 -13.28 -8.39
N LYS A 97 8.22 -14.29 -8.90
CA LYS A 97 7.64 -15.57 -9.31
C LYS A 97 7.38 -16.49 -8.12
N GLN A 98 8.21 -16.38 -7.08
CA GLN A 98 8.16 -17.26 -5.92
C GLN A 98 7.11 -16.82 -4.90
N ASP A 99 6.89 -15.51 -4.75
CA ASP A 99 6.06 -14.95 -3.67
C ASP A 99 4.59 -14.70 -4.05
N SER A 100 4.18 -14.96 -5.31
CA SER A 100 2.82 -14.63 -5.75
C SER A 100 1.73 -15.35 -4.96
N ASN A 101 1.97 -16.60 -4.56
CA ASN A 101 1.04 -17.38 -3.75
C ASN A 101 1.11 -16.98 -2.27
N ASP A 102 2.29 -16.66 -1.77
CA ASP A 102 2.52 -16.28 -0.38
C ASP A 102 2.01 -14.86 -0.10
N ALA A 103 2.24 -13.91 -1.00
CA ALA A 103 1.71 -12.55 -0.87
C ALA A 103 0.16 -12.52 -0.88
N LEU A 104 -0.46 -13.31 -1.74
CA LEU A 104 -1.92 -13.45 -1.79
C LEU A 104 -2.46 -14.13 -0.52
N ALA A 105 -1.77 -15.13 0.00
CA ALA A 105 -2.12 -15.81 1.26
C ALA A 105 -2.00 -14.85 2.46
N ILE A 106 -0.93 -14.05 2.52
CA ILE A 106 -0.71 -13.03 3.56
C ILE A 106 -1.79 -11.94 3.48
N PHE A 107 -2.12 -11.47 2.26
CA PHE A 107 -3.15 -10.46 2.06
C PHE A 107 -4.54 -10.96 2.49
N LYS A 108 -4.93 -12.16 2.04
CA LYS A 108 -6.18 -12.82 2.48
C LYS A 108 -6.19 -13.06 3.99
N GLY A 109 -5.07 -13.49 4.57
CA GLY A 109 -4.94 -13.69 6.01
C GLY A 109 -5.10 -12.40 6.82
N ARG A 110 -4.59 -11.27 6.32
CA ARG A 110 -4.78 -9.95 6.95
C ARG A 110 -6.23 -9.49 6.90
N GLN A 111 -6.89 -9.61 5.74
CA GLN A 111 -8.31 -9.24 5.61
C GLN A 111 -9.21 -10.05 6.55
N VAL A 112 -9.00 -11.35 6.64
CA VAL A 112 -9.74 -12.22 7.57
C VAL A 112 -9.50 -11.81 9.02
N LYS A 113 -8.25 -11.51 9.38
CA LYS A 113 -7.88 -11.08 10.75
C LYS A 113 -8.52 -9.75 11.12
N ASP A 114 -8.56 -8.79 10.20
CA ASP A 114 -9.17 -7.48 10.44
C ASP A 114 -10.69 -7.59 10.52
N GLU A 115 -11.32 -8.42 9.72
CA GLU A 115 -12.75 -8.70 9.80
C GLU A 115 -13.11 -9.40 11.12
N LEU A 116 -12.32 -10.36 11.55
CA LEU A 116 -12.49 -11.00 12.87
C LEU A 116 -12.33 -10.01 14.02
N ARG A 117 -11.36 -9.08 13.93
CA ARG A 117 -11.19 -8.01 14.95
C ARG A 117 -12.40 -7.06 14.96
N ARG A 118 -12.94 -6.69 13.81
CA ARG A 118 -14.15 -5.86 13.72
C ARG A 118 -15.33 -6.57 14.37
N ARG A 119 -15.57 -7.83 14.03
CA ARG A 119 -16.65 -8.64 14.62
C ARG A 119 -16.50 -8.83 16.11
N ALA A 120 -15.28 -9.09 16.60
CA ALA A 120 -15.00 -9.21 18.03
C ALA A 120 -15.22 -7.88 18.77
N GLY A 121 -14.88 -6.74 18.15
CA GLY A 121 -15.16 -5.40 18.69
C GLY A 121 -16.65 -5.13 18.85
N VAL A 122 -17.45 -5.47 17.82
CA VAL A 122 -18.90 -5.34 17.86
C VAL A 122 -19.51 -6.25 18.94
N PHE A 123 -19.04 -7.50 19.06
CA PHE A 123 -19.50 -8.43 20.08
C PHE A 123 -19.17 -7.95 21.51
N LYS A 124 -18.00 -7.34 21.69
CA LYS A 124 -17.60 -6.75 22.99
C LYS A 124 -18.45 -5.51 23.32
N ALA A 125 -18.81 -4.71 22.34
CA ALA A 125 -19.68 -3.54 22.51
C ALA A 125 -21.10 -3.97 22.87
N MET A 126 -21.64 -5.00 22.23
CA MET A 126 -22.98 -5.54 22.53
C MET A 126 -23.06 -6.20 23.91
N ASN A 127 -22.01 -6.91 24.34
CA ASN A 127 -21.99 -7.57 25.67
C ASN A 127 -21.49 -6.64 26.80
N GLY A 128 -20.78 -5.56 26.48
CA GLY A 128 -20.31 -4.58 27.46
C GLY A 128 -21.41 -3.71 28.04
N GLY A 129 -22.52 -3.52 27.30
CA GLY A 129 -23.69 -2.77 27.76
C GLY A 129 -24.49 -3.44 28.88
N ASN A 130 -24.26 -4.74 29.12
CA ASN A 130 -25.04 -5.49 30.12
C ASN A 130 -24.44 -5.49 31.54
N LYS A 131 -23.23 -4.90 31.71
CA LYS A 131 -22.62 -4.75 33.07
C LYS A 131 -23.28 -3.64 33.91
N GLY A 132 -23.84 -2.62 33.26
CA GLY A 132 -24.57 -1.54 33.94
C GLY A 132 -25.92 -1.97 34.49
N MET A 133 -26.56 -2.95 33.85
CA MET A 133 -27.90 -3.38 34.25
C MET A 133 -27.93 -4.33 35.43
N LYS A 134 -26.81 -5.05 35.69
CA LYS A 134 -26.69 -5.90 36.89
C LYS A 134 -26.41 -5.12 38.16
N SER A 135 -25.83 -3.93 38.09
CA SER A 135 -25.58 -3.09 39.27
C SER A 135 -26.83 -2.33 39.71
N SER A 136 -27.77 -2.02 38.85
CA SER A 136 -29.05 -1.38 39.19
C SER A 136 -30.04 -2.35 39.85
N LEU A 137 -30.02 -3.62 39.45
CA LEU A 137 -30.86 -4.66 40.05
C LEU A 137 -30.38 -5.06 41.47
N SER A 138 -29.10 -4.94 41.78
CA SER A 138 -28.59 -5.18 43.13
C SER A 138 -28.95 -4.06 44.11
N ARG A 139 -29.11 -2.81 43.64
CA ARG A 139 -29.55 -1.67 44.48
C ARG A 139 -31.06 -1.71 44.82
N LEU A 140 -31.89 -2.31 43.95
CA LEU A 140 -33.34 -2.44 44.23
C LEU A 140 -33.65 -3.53 45.26
N LYS A 141 -32.76 -4.50 45.47
CA LYS A 141 -32.95 -5.55 46.48
C LYS A 141 -32.60 -5.10 47.91
N SER A 142 -31.93 -3.99 48.12
CA SER A 142 -31.59 -3.46 49.44
C SER A 142 -32.67 -2.53 50.04
N TYR A 143 -33.73 -2.20 49.29
CA TYR A 143 -34.81 -1.30 49.75
C TYR A 143 -36.05 -2.02 50.30
N ASN A 144 -36.07 -3.37 50.28
CA ASN A 144 -37.18 -4.18 50.77
C ASN A 144 -36.73 -5.08 51.96
N ARG A 145 -36.11 -4.48 52.96
CA ARG A 145 -35.96 -5.09 54.29
C ARG A 145 -36.28 -4.05 55.38
#